data_8f06f42495d1fc3c4200dfc7f4c79b45
#
_entry.id   8f06f42495d1fc3c4200dfc7f4c79b45
#
_cell.length_a   1.000
_cell.length_b   1.000
_cell.length_c   1.000
_cell.angle_alpha   90.00
_cell.angle_beta   90.00
_cell.angle_gamma   90.00
#
_symmetry.space_group_name_H-M   'P 1'
#
loop_
_entity.id
_entity.type
_entity.pdbx_description
1 polymer ?
#
loop_
_entity_poly.entity_id
_entity_poly.type
_entity_poly.pdbx_seq_one_letter_code
_entity_poly.pdbx_strand_id
1 'polypeptide(L)'
;MAEAFGHRGTRAVQRMVEYAPSTGGLALWVRHHDLRDDEVRSDPDDASPLVATDGTTIFYARGFEALPLAEQVGWVAHEVLHIALRHTQRFVELQQLLGTVDLALFNRCADAIVNSTLSHLSWLELPEGVVQLDALLRAALEVEQPVEASLLEWDVERLYRALVERSRAGTARGARPERGRRGAADERTPAEKARAMGRDEHADLRPAPSQQQAPEQEAQAAREWAERITRAHAGDGAHSMLRTLIADLPRVRTPWEQVLRTQLARSLTPQPDLSWSRPSRSYLANQGRIGAHRRLPFEPGIGPTKAAPRLVVIVDVSGSIDEALMERFAREIEAITRRLH
;
A
#
# COMPACT_ATOMS: atom_id res chain seq x y z
N MET A 1 -12.23 -28.89 -30.56
CA MET A 1 -12.23 -28.99 -29.11
C MET A 1 -11.73 -27.65 -28.58
N ALA A 2 -12.57 -26.91 -27.90
CA ALA A 2 -12.13 -25.66 -27.27
C ALA A 2 -11.13 -26.05 -26.17
N GLU A 3 -9.89 -25.62 -26.32
CA GLU A 3 -8.93 -25.64 -25.21
C GLU A 3 -9.56 -24.84 -24.07
N ALA A 4 -9.90 -25.53 -22.99
CA ALA A 4 -10.33 -24.86 -21.79
C ALA A 4 -9.15 -24.02 -21.29
N PHE A 5 -9.25 -22.70 -21.42
CA PHE A 5 -8.37 -21.75 -20.77
C PHE A 5 -8.57 -21.87 -19.24
N GLY A 6 -8.03 -22.92 -18.67
CA GLY A 6 -8.10 -23.20 -17.24
C GLY A 6 -6.70 -23.18 -16.66
N HIS A 7 -6.54 -22.57 -15.51
CA HIS A 7 -5.37 -22.68 -14.65
C HIS A 7 -5.72 -23.55 -13.42
N ARG A 8 -4.72 -24.03 -12.68
CA ARG A 8 -4.91 -24.90 -11.51
C ARG A 8 -5.88 -24.33 -10.47
N GLY A 9 -5.93 -23.00 -10.30
CA GLY A 9 -6.87 -22.31 -9.41
C GLY A 9 -8.29 -22.11 -9.95
N THR A 10 -8.61 -22.52 -11.20
CA THR A 10 -9.89 -22.22 -11.86
C THR A 10 -11.09 -22.70 -11.03
N ARG A 11 -11.05 -23.94 -10.50
CA ARG A 11 -12.13 -24.50 -9.70
C ARG A 11 -12.32 -23.77 -8.37
N ALA A 12 -11.22 -23.35 -7.74
CA ALA A 12 -11.24 -22.56 -6.52
C ALA A 12 -11.86 -21.18 -6.75
N VAL A 13 -11.47 -20.49 -7.82
CA VAL A 13 -12.06 -19.18 -8.21
C VAL A 13 -13.56 -19.31 -8.47
N GLN A 14 -14.00 -20.34 -9.22
CA GLN A 14 -15.42 -20.60 -9.46
C GLN A 14 -16.17 -20.76 -8.14
N ARG A 15 -15.62 -21.54 -7.22
CA ARG A 15 -16.23 -21.76 -5.90
C ARG A 15 -16.31 -20.48 -5.06
N MET A 16 -15.27 -19.64 -5.13
CA MET A 16 -15.31 -18.32 -4.48
C MET A 16 -16.41 -17.43 -5.04
N VAL A 17 -16.59 -17.39 -6.36
CA VAL A 17 -17.65 -16.59 -6.99
C VAL A 17 -19.04 -17.07 -6.57
N GLU A 18 -19.22 -18.39 -6.38
CA GLU A 18 -20.50 -18.97 -5.95
C GLU A 18 -20.85 -18.63 -4.50
N TYR A 19 -19.88 -18.71 -3.58
CA TYR A 19 -20.12 -18.64 -2.13
C TYR A 19 -19.74 -17.30 -1.49
N ALA A 20 -18.82 -16.55 -2.08
CA ALA A 20 -18.44 -15.21 -1.66
C ALA A 20 -18.27 -14.30 -2.89
N PRO A 21 -19.36 -13.82 -3.48
CA PRO A 21 -19.31 -13.01 -4.71
C PRO A 21 -18.40 -11.79 -4.61
N SER A 22 -18.27 -11.19 -3.43
CA SER A 22 -17.37 -10.07 -3.19
C SER A 22 -15.90 -10.45 -3.39
N THR A 23 -15.41 -11.45 -2.66
CA THR A 23 -14.03 -11.92 -2.76
C THR A 23 -13.76 -12.61 -4.10
N GLY A 24 -14.72 -13.41 -4.57
CA GLY A 24 -14.66 -14.05 -5.89
C GLY A 24 -14.64 -13.02 -7.03
N GLY A 25 -15.38 -11.93 -6.89
CA GLY A 25 -15.32 -10.80 -7.82
C GLY A 25 -13.95 -10.14 -7.89
N LEU A 26 -13.23 -10.05 -6.77
CA LEU A 26 -11.84 -9.57 -6.75
C LEU A 26 -10.89 -10.53 -7.48
N ALA A 27 -11.09 -11.85 -7.34
CA ALA A 27 -10.28 -12.86 -8.01
C ALA A 27 -10.31 -12.75 -9.54
N LEU A 28 -11.40 -12.24 -10.13
CA LEU A 28 -11.51 -12.05 -11.58
C LEU A 28 -10.59 -10.94 -12.13
N TRP A 29 -10.04 -10.10 -11.28
CA TRP A 29 -9.09 -9.04 -11.65
C TRP A 29 -7.64 -9.45 -11.49
N VAL A 30 -7.39 -10.64 -10.98
CA VAL A 30 -6.06 -11.18 -10.71
C VAL A 30 -5.60 -12.03 -11.89
N ARG A 31 -4.31 -12.00 -12.19
CA ARG A 31 -3.71 -12.92 -13.15
C ARG A 31 -3.38 -14.24 -12.47
N HIS A 32 -3.47 -15.32 -13.22
CA HIS A 32 -3.17 -16.66 -12.73
C HIS A 32 -2.13 -17.31 -13.63
N HIS A 33 -1.14 -17.97 -13.04
CA HIS A 33 -0.06 -18.65 -13.76
C HIS A 33 0.29 -19.98 -13.11
N ASP A 34 0.30 -21.04 -13.89
CA ASP A 34 0.72 -22.37 -13.45
C ASP A 34 2.22 -22.52 -13.63
N LEU A 35 2.96 -22.67 -12.53
CA LEU A 35 4.41 -22.86 -12.55
C LEU A 35 4.76 -24.19 -13.23
N ARG A 36 5.77 -24.15 -14.10
CA ARG A 36 6.41 -25.31 -14.69
C ARG A 36 7.52 -25.83 -13.76
N ASP A 37 7.92 -27.08 -13.96
CA ASP A 37 8.95 -27.70 -13.11
C ASP A 37 10.31 -26.99 -13.21
N ASP A 38 10.60 -26.35 -14.35
CA ASP A 38 11.80 -25.55 -14.60
C ASP A 38 11.74 -24.13 -14.02
N GLU A 39 10.55 -23.63 -13.69
CA GLU A 39 10.31 -22.33 -13.07
C GLU A 39 10.33 -22.42 -11.53
N VAL A 40 10.22 -23.61 -10.98
CA VAL A 40 10.35 -23.84 -9.53
C VAL A 40 11.83 -23.77 -9.18
N ARG A 41 12.22 -22.77 -8.36
CA ARG A 41 13.59 -22.66 -7.88
C ARG A 41 13.99 -23.94 -7.15
N SER A 42 14.98 -24.63 -7.71
CA SER A 42 15.54 -25.87 -7.15
C SER A 42 16.52 -25.53 -6.01
N ASP A 43 16.07 -24.82 -4.99
CA ASP A 43 16.83 -24.72 -3.76
C ASP A 43 16.36 -25.86 -2.85
N PRO A 44 17.20 -26.88 -2.57
CA PRO A 44 16.76 -28.07 -1.84
C PRO A 44 16.37 -27.77 -0.37
N ASP A 45 16.72 -26.59 0.16
CA ASP A 45 16.38 -26.16 1.51
C ASP A 45 15.20 -25.18 1.56
N ASP A 46 14.69 -24.71 0.40
CA ASP A 46 13.57 -23.77 0.34
C ASP A 46 12.33 -24.52 -0.16
N ALA A 47 11.47 -24.94 0.75
CA ALA A 47 10.15 -25.48 0.42
C ALA A 47 9.36 -24.38 -0.29
N SER A 48 9.39 -24.40 -1.63
CA SER A 48 8.62 -23.43 -2.42
C SER A 48 7.15 -23.51 -2.05
N PRO A 49 6.50 -22.38 -1.75
CA PRO A 49 5.10 -22.38 -1.36
C PRO A 49 4.23 -22.94 -2.49
N LEU A 50 3.14 -23.63 -2.13
CA LEU A 50 2.19 -24.18 -3.08
C LEU A 50 1.50 -23.10 -3.92
N VAL A 51 1.36 -21.92 -3.34
CA VAL A 51 0.80 -20.72 -3.97
C VAL A 51 1.62 -19.52 -3.54
N ALA A 52 1.83 -18.56 -4.43
CA ALA A 52 2.55 -17.32 -4.12
C ALA A 52 2.09 -16.21 -5.05
N THR A 53 2.32 -14.94 -4.65
CA THR A 53 2.00 -13.80 -5.49
C THR A 53 3.14 -12.79 -5.62
N ASP A 54 3.23 -12.16 -6.80
CA ASP A 54 4.08 -11.00 -7.05
C ASP A 54 3.33 -9.65 -6.84
N GLY A 55 2.07 -9.71 -6.42
CA GLY A 55 1.19 -8.54 -6.26
C GLY A 55 0.31 -8.25 -7.48
N THR A 56 0.41 -9.04 -8.54
CA THR A 56 -0.45 -8.96 -9.75
C THR A 56 -0.90 -10.33 -10.23
N THR A 57 -0.09 -11.34 -10.01
CA THR A 57 -0.27 -12.71 -10.50
C THR A 57 -0.20 -13.68 -9.33
N ILE A 58 -1.10 -14.66 -9.30
CA ILE A 58 -1.02 -15.81 -8.42
C ILE A 58 -0.33 -16.94 -9.18
N PHE A 59 0.73 -17.48 -8.59
CA PHE A 59 1.50 -18.58 -9.11
C PHE A 59 1.11 -19.87 -8.40
N TYR A 60 0.83 -20.92 -9.15
CA TYR A 60 0.43 -22.23 -8.63
C TYR A 60 1.50 -23.28 -8.87
N ALA A 61 2.03 -23.90 -7.82
CA ALA A 61 2.87 -25.08 -7.92
C ALA A 61 2.02 -26.34 -8.20
N ARG A 62 2.66 -27.42 -8.68
CA ARG A 62 1.98 -28.69 -8.99
C ARG A 62 1.22 -29.31 -7.80
N GLY A 63 1.77 -29.19 -6.60
CA GLY A 63 1.17 -29.72 -5.38
C GLY A 63 -0.18 -29.10 -5.03
N PHE A 64 -0.52 -27.93 -5.57
CA PHE A 64 -1.78 -27.24 -5.31
C PHE A 64 -3.02 -28.07 -5.68
N GLU A 65 -2.97 -28.81 -6.80
CA GLU A 65 -4.10 -29.63 -7.27
C GLU A 65 -4.36 -30.85 -6.38
N ALA A 66 -3.39 -31.26 -5.57
CA ALA A 66 -3.55 -32.37 -4.63
C ALA A 66 -4.28 -31.97 -3.34
N LEU A 67 -4.43 -30.67 -3.07
CA LEU A 67 -5.15 -30.18 -1.91
C LEU A 67 -6.66 -30.42 -2.03
N PRO A 68 -7.37 -30.60 -0.91
CA PRO A 68 -8.84 -30.53 -0.88
C PRO A 68 -9.35 -29.21 -1.47
N LEU A 69 -10.49 -29.21 -2.13
CA LEU A 69 -11.03 -28.02 -2.79
C LEU A 69 -11.26 -26.86 -1.80
N ALA A 70 -11.68 -27.16 -0.57
CA ALA A 70 -11.88 -26.14 0.47
C ALA A 70 -10.57 -25.40 0.81
N GLU A 71 -9.46 -26.15 0.94
CA GLU A 71 -8.12 -25.58 1.14
C GLU A 71 -7.64 -24.81 -0.10
N GLN A 72 -7.87 -25.34 -1.32
CA GLN A 72 -7.55 -24.62 -2.55
C GLN A 72 -8.24 -23.25 -2.59
N VAL A 73 -9.50 -23.20 -2.18
CA VAL A 73 -10.27 -21.95 -2.08
C VAL A 73 -9.67 -21.02 -1.03
N GLY A 74 -9.28 -21.55 0.13
CA GLY A 74 -8.61 -20.78 1.18
C GLY A 74 -7.33 -20.12 0.70
N TRP A 75 -6.45 -20.89 0.03
CA TRP A 75 -5.22 -20.38 -0.56
C TRP A 75 -5.46 -19.31 -1.62
N VAL A 76 -6.38 -19.54 -2.55
CA VAL A 76 -6.69 -18.55 -3.59
C VAL A 76 -7.26 -17.27 -2.99
N ALA A 77 -8.16 -17.39 -2.00
CA ALA A 77 -8.72 -16.24 -1.31
C ALA A 77 -7.64 -15.42 -0.59
N HIS A 78 -6.67 -16.10 0.03
CA HIS A 78 -5.52 -15.50 0.70
C HIS A 78 -4.69 -14.66 -0.27
N GLU A 79 -4.25 -15.23 -1.38
CA GLU A 79 -3.46 -14.53 -2.38
C GLU A 79 -4.22 -13.37 -3.05
N VAL A 80 -5.50 -13.56 -3.32
CA VAL A 80 -6.38 -12.51 -3.86
C VAL A 80 -6.41 -11.30 -2.93
N LEU A 81 -6.47 -11.52 -1.61
CA LEU A 81 -6.43 -10.42 -0.65
C LEU A 81 -5.06 -9.76 -0.57
N HIS A 82 -3.96 -10.50 -0.65
CA HIS A 82 -2.62 -9.91 -0.74
C HIS A 82 -2.50 -8.97 -1.94
N ILE A 83 -3.01 -9.37 -3.10
CA ILE A 83 -3.02 -8.54 -4.31
C ILE A 83 -3.95 -7.34 -4.15
N ALA A 84 -5.17 -7.56 -3.67
CA ALA A 84 -6.16 -6.50 -3.51
C ALA A 84 -5.73 -5.43 -2.50
N LEU A 85 -5.09 -5.84 -1.40
CA LEU A 85 -4.52 -4.97 -0.37
C LEU A 85 -3.13 -4.43 -0.76
N ARG A 86 -2.58 -4.90 -1.88
CA ARG A 86 -1.30 -4.46 -2.45
C ARG A 86 -0.10 -4.66 -1.51
N HIS A 87 -0.07 -5.75 -0.76
CA HIS A 87 0.97 -5.99 0.24
C HIS A 87 2.37 -6.00 -0.36
N THR A 88 2.56 -6.59 -1.54
CA THR A 88 3.86 -6.63 -2.23
C THR A 88 4.38 -5.22 -2.56
N GLN A 89 3.53 -4.35 -3.09
CA GLN A 89 3.89 -2.97 -3.41
C GLN A 89 4.14 -2.14 -2.15
N ARG A 90 3.31 -2.34 -1.12
CA ARG A 90 3.47 -1.68 0.19
C ARG A 90 4.77 -2.09 0.88
N PHE A 91 5.21 -3.34 0.72
CA PHE A 91 6.54 -3.78 1.15
C PHE A 91 7.65 -2.97 0.48
N VAL A 92 7.61 -2.83 -0.86
CA VAL A 92 8.59 -2.05 -1.62
C VAL A 92 8.58 -0.58 -1.21
N GLU A 93 7.40 0.02 -1.03
CA GLU A 93 7.28 1.40 -0.52
C GLU A 93 7.86 1.55 0.89
N LEU A 94 7.58 0.60 1.78
CA LEU A 94 8.12 0.62 3.14
C LEU A 94 9.63 0.48 3.14
N GLN A 95 10.19 -0.36 2.26
CA GLN A 95 11.63 -0.52 2.07
C GLN A 95 12.29 0.77 1.58
N GLN A 96 11.65 1.50 0.66
CA GLN A 96 12.13 2.81 0.22
C GLN A 96 12.13 3.87 1.34
N LEU A 97 11.18 3.78 2.27
CA LEU A 97 11.06 4.72 3.38
C LEU A 97 12.02 4.42 4.54
N LEU A 98 12.26 3.15 4.84
CA LEU A 98 13.01 2.72 6.03
C LEU A 98 14.43 2.20 5.69
N GLY A 99 14.75 2.04 4.41
CA GLY A 99 15.99 1.43 3.94
C GLY A 99 15.92 -0.09 3.96
N THR A 100 16.08 -0.72 5.14
CA THR A 100 16.00 -2.18 5.27
C THR A 100 14.70 -2.61 5.92
N VAL A 101 13.92 -3.45 5.24
CA VAL A 101 12.70 -4.08 5.75
C VAL A 101 12.86 -5.60 5.64
N ASP A 102 12.57 -6.29 6.73
CA ASP A 102 12.58 -7.75 6.78
C ASP A 102 11.32 -8.29 6.10
N LEU A 103 11.48 -8.96 4.96
CA LEU A 103 10.38 -9.52 4.18
C LEU A 103 9.62 -10.59 4.97
N ALA A 104 10.32 -11.48 5.69
CA ALA A 104 9.67 -12.54 6.45
C ALA A 104 8.79 -11.97 7.56
N LEU A 105 9.26 -10.96 8.29
CA LEU A 105 8.45 -10.29 9.31
C LEU A 105 7.28 -9.52 8.70
N PHE A 106 7.50 -8.83 7.56
CA PHE A 106 6.43 -8.13 6.87
C PHE A 106 5.36 -9.09 6.36
N ASN A 107 5.77 -10.21 5.78
CA ASN A 107 4.86 -11.27 5.32
C ASN A 107 3.98 -11.77 6.48
N ARG A 108 4.58 -12.08 7.65
CA ARG A 108 3.83 -12.49 8.85
C ARG A 108 2.79 -11.46 9.29
N CYS A 109 3.12 -10.16 9.19
CA CYS A 109 2.15 -9.10 9.49
C CYS A 109 0.99 -9.08 8.49
N ALA A 110 1.30 -9.23 7.20
CA ALA A 110 0.32 -9.26 6.13
C ALA A 110 -0.58 -10.50 6.24
N ASP A 111 0.00 -11.68 6.44
CA ASP A 111 -0.71 -12.95 6.64
C ASP A 111 -1.66 -12.88 7.83
N ALA A 112 -1.21 -12.30 8.94
CA ALA A 112 -2.05 -12.18 10.13
C ALA A 112 -3.35 -11.39 9.86
N ILE A 113 -3.26 -10.32 9.08
CA ILE A 113 -4.41 -9.50 8.68
C ILE A 113 -5.30 -10.28 7.70
N VAL A 114 -4.73 -10.88 6.66
CA VAL A 114 -5.46 -11.63 5.65
C VAL A 114 -6.15 -12.83 6.25
N ASN A 115 -5.44 -13.66 7.02
CA ASN A 115 -6.00 -14.85 7.65
C ASN A 115 -7.13 -14.52 8.63
N SER A 116 -6.94 -13.47 9.45
CA SER A 116 -7.98 -13.01 10.37
C SER A 116 -9.21 -12.49 9.64
N THR A 117 -9.03 -11.89 8.48
CA THR A 117 -10.14 -11.47 7.63
C THR A 117 -10.89 -12.67 7.04
N LEU A 118 -10.17 -13.70 6.57
CA LEU A 118 -10.74 -14.90 5.97
C LEU A 118 -11.39 -15.82 6.99
N SER A 119 -10.93 -15.83 8.23
CA SER A 119 -11.50 -16.70 9.29
C SER A 119 -12.97 -16.44 9.60
N HIS A 120 -13.52 -15.31 9.16
CA HIS A 120 -14.96 -15.03 9.26
C HIS A 120 -15.82 -15.82 8.24
N LEU A 121 -15.18 -16.42 7.24
CA LEU A 121 -15.85 -17.22 6.22
C LEU A 121 -15.86 -18.69 6.64
N SER A 122 -16.95 -19.14 7.27
CA SER A 122 -17.07 -20.49 7.82
C SER A 122 -17.05 -21.63 6.78
N TRP A 123 -17.13 -21.32 5.49
CA TRP A 123 -17.18 -22.29 4.39
C TRP A 123 -15.82 -22.51 3.71
N LEU A 124 -14.80 -21.74 4.04
CA LEU A 124 -13.43 -21.94 3.55
C LEU A 124 -12.55 -22.51 4.67
N GLU A 125 -11.56 -23.28 4.29
CA GLU A 125 -10.59 -23.87 5.19
C GLU A 125 -9.24 -23.20 4.95
N LEU A 126 -8.74 -22.52 5.99
CA LEU A 126 -7.36 -22.04 5.98
C LEU A 126 -6.43 -23.19 6.37
N PRO A 127 -5.19 -23.23 5.86
CA PRO A 127 -4.20 -24.20 6.28
C PRO A 127 -3.99 -24.22 7.79
N GLU A 128 -3.65 -25.37 8.35
CA GLU A 128 -3.34 -25.48 9.77
C GLU A 128 -2.10 -24.65 10.13
N GLY A 129 -2.13 -23.97 11.28
CA GLY A 129 -1.01 -23.22 11.81
C GLY A 129 -0.81 -21.83 11.18
N VAL A 130 -1.80 -21.30 10.46
CA VAL A 130 -1.75 -19.92 9.96
C VAL A 130 -1.76 -18.90 11.09
N VAL A 131 -1.04 -17.80 10.90
CA VAL A 131 -0.97 -16.71 11.88
C VAL A 131 -2.26 -15.90 11.86
N GLN A 132 -2.82 -15.65 13.04
CA GLN A 132 -3.98 -14.79 13.25
C GLN A 132 -3.56 -13.48 13.92
N LEU A 133 -4.23 -12.38 13.60
CA LEU A 133 -3.86 -11.03 14.07
C LEU A 133 -3.95 -10.90 15.60
N ASP A 134 -5.01 -11.41 16.21
CA ASP A 134 -5.19 -11.39 17.67
C ASP A 134 -4.11 -12.21 18.40
N ALA A 135 -3.76 -13.37 17.85
CA ALA A 135 -2.70 -14.21 18.38
C ALA A 135 -1.33 -13.52 18.28
N LEU A 136 -1.04 -12.87 17.14
CA LEU A 136 0.20 -12.13 16.94
C LEU A 136 0.28 -10.92 17.85
N LEU A 137 -0.79 -10.14 17.97
CA LEU A 137 -0.86 -8.97 18.84
C LEU A 137 -0.65 -9.38 20.30
N ARG A 138 -1.29 -10.45 20.76
CA ARG A 138 -1.16 -10.96 22.13
C ARG A 138 0.25 -11.49 22.41
N ALA A 139 0.80 -12.31 21.52
CA ALA A 139 2.09 -12.96 21.75
C ALA A 139 3.27 -11.98 21.64
N ALA A 140 3.26 -11.05 20.69
CA ALA A 140 4.38 -10.20 20.39
C ALA A 140 4.24 -8.76 20.96
N LEU A 141 3.03 -8.22 21.02
CA LEU A 141 2.80 -6.84 21.46
C LEU A 141 2.03 -6.74 22.79
N GLU A 142 1.65 -7.87 23.39
CA GLU A 142 0.88 -7.89 24.65
C GLU A 142 -0.42 -7.06 24.57
N VAL A 143 -1.03 -7.06 23.38
CA VAL A 143 -2.28 -6.36 23.12
C VAL A 143 -3.39 -7.38 23.03
N GLU A 144 -4.40 -7.24 23.88
CA GLU A 144 -5.60 -8.07 23.87
C GLU A 144 -6.78 -7.26 23.33
N GLN A 145 -7.18 -7.59 22.10
CA GLN A 145 -8.29 -6.94 21.41
C GLN A 145 -9.09 -7.98 20.63
N PRO A 146 -10.42 -7.83 20.48
CA PRO A 146 -11.19 -8.61 19.53
C PRO A 146 -10.67 -8.46 18.11
N VAL A 147 -10.76 -9.52 17.31
CA VAL A 147 -10.25 -9.55 15.93
C VAL A 147 -10.82 -8.40 15.09
N GLU A 148 -12.12 -8.17 15.20
CA GLU A 148 -12.82 -7.10 14.45
C GLU A 148 -12.29 -5.71 14.80
N ALA A 149 -12.03 -5.43 16.07
CA ALA A 149 -11.46 -4.16 16.51
C ALA A 149 -10.01 -4.03 16.03
N SER A 150 -9.24 -5.12 16.05
CA SER A 150 -7.87 -5.16 15.58
C SER A 150 -7.78 -4.87 14.08
N LEU A 151 -8.63 -5.47 13.25
CA LEU A 151 -8.69 -5.25 11.81
C LEU A 151 -9.10 -3.80 11.44
N LEU A 152 -9.85 -3.12 12.30
CA LEU A 152 -10.19 -1.71 12.11
C LEU A 152 -9.06 -0.75 12.49
N GLU A 153 -8.11 -1.20 13.30
CA GLU A 153 -7.07 -0.35 13.87
C GLU A 153 -5.69 -0.58 13.27
N TRP A 154 -5.35 -1.81 12.91
CA TRP A 154 -4.01 -2.20 12.49
C TRP A 154 -3.93 -2.38 10.98
N ASP A 155 -3.07 -1.59 10.35
CA ASP A 155 -2.57 -1.83 8.99
C ASP A 155 -1.21 -2.55 9.05
N VAL A 156 -0.78 -3.11 7.94
CA VAL A 156 0.46 -3.91 7.88
C VAL A 156 1.69 -3.11 8.25
N GLU A 157 1.79 -1.83 7.85
CA GLU A 157 2.94 -0.99 8.17
C GLU A 157 2.98 -0.60 9.65
N ARG A 158 1.83 -0.30 10.25
CA ARG A 158 1.74 -0.01 11.69
C ARG A 158 2.15 -1.22 12.51
N LEU A 159 1.65 -2.40 12.14
CA LEU A 159 1.99 -3.65 12.80
C LEU A 159 3.48 -3.96 12.71
N TYR A 160 4.05 -3.88 11.51
CA TYR A 160 5.48 -4.07 11.28
C TYR A 160 6.34 -3.11 12.12
N ARG A 161 6.04 -1.81 12.08
CA ARG A 161 6.77 -0.80 12.85
C ARG A 161 6.68 -1.04 14.34
N ALA A 162 5.51 -1.34 14.88
CA ALA A 162 5.33 -1.62 16.30
C ALA A 162 6.19 -2.80 16.78
N LEU A 163 6.28 -3.87 15.97
CA LEU A 163 7.14 -5.03 16.26
C LEU A 163 8.63 -4.67 16.26
N VAL A 164 9.07 -3.89 15.27
CA VAL A 164 10.48 -3.47 15.15
C VAL A 164 10.87 -2.48 16.25
N GLU A 165 10.03 -1.48 16.53
CA GLU A 165 10.30 -0.46 17.55
C GLU A 165 10.36 -1.05 18.95
N ARG A 166 9.41 -1.93 19.31
CA ARG A 166 9.45 -2.63 20.60
C ARG A 166 10.65 -3.57 20.73
N SER A 167 11.06 -4.22 19.64
CA SER A 167 12.26 -5.06 19.63
C SER A 167 13.52 -4.23 19.90
N ARG A 168 13.66 -3.07 19.26
CA ARG A 168 14.76 -2.13 19.50
C ARG A 168 14.77 -1.58 20.93
N ALA A 169 13.61 -1.24 21.47
CA ALA A 169 13.47 -0.76 22.85
C ALA A 169 13.83 -1.84 23.89
N GLY A 170 13.49 -3.10 23.62
CA GLY A 170 13.84 -4.26 24.45
C GLY A 170 15.34 -4.50 24.51
N THR A 171 16.02 -4.48 23.35
CA THR A 171 17.49 -4.66 23.28
C THR A 171 18.25 -3.51 23.96
N ALA A 172 17.77 -2.27 23.87
CA ALA A 172 18.37 -1.12 24.55
C ALA A 172 18.25 -1.19 26.09
N ARG A 173 17.19 -1.80 26.62
CA ARG A 173 17.01 -2.01 28.08
C ARG A 173 17.80 -3.22 28.63
N GLY A 174 18.00 -4.26 27.83
CA GLY A 174 18.75 -5.46 28.20
C GLY A 174 20.26 -5.24 28.33
N ALA A 175 20.81 -4.11 27.91
CA ALA A 175 22.21 -3.76 28.03
C ALA A 175 22.63 -3.31 29.49
N ARG A 176 21.71 -3.24 30.44
CA ARG A 176 22.03 -3.00 31.86
C ARG A 176 21.92 -4.32 32.65
N PRO A 177 23.01 -4.84 33.22
CA PRO A 177 22.96 -6.08 33.99
C PRO A 177 22.28 -5.81 35.34
N GLU A 178 20.97 -5.99 35.42
CA GLU A 178 20.31 -6.15 36.70
C GLU A 178 20.45 -7.62 37.16
N ARG A 179 21.36 -7.85 38.09
CA ARG A 179 21.48 -9.10 38.84
C ARG A 179 20.18 -9.36 39.60
N GLY A 180 19.45 -10.40 39.19
CA GLY A 180 18.51 -11.08 40.05
C GLY A 180 17.03 -11.00 39.68
N ARG A 181 16.64 -11.67 38.60
CA ARG A 181 15.28 -12.26 38.52
C ARG A 181 15.33 -13.57 37.74
N ARG A 182 15.32 -14.69 38.48
CA ARG A 182 15.03 -16.01 37.93
C ARG A 182 13.52 -16.11 37.64
N GLY A 183 13.16 -16.07 36.41
CA GLY A 183 11.90 -16.50 35.83
C GLY A 183 12.17 -16.63 34.35
N ALA A 184 12.06 -17.83 33.81
CA ALA A 184 12.21 -18.07 32.36
C ALA A 184 11.03 -17.41 31.62
N ALA A 185 11.06 -16.07 31.52
CA ALA A 185 10.27 -15.35 30.52
C ALA A 185 10.98 -15.55 29.17
N ASP A 186 10.22 -15.83 28.14
CA ASP A 186 10.71 -15.97 26.77
C ASP A 186 11.50 -14.69 26.41
N GLU A 187 12.84 -14.78 26.39
CA GLU A 187 13.76 -13.65 26.15
C GLU A 187 13.70 -13.12 24.73
N ARG A 188 12.90 -13.75 23.85
CA ARG A 188 12.77 -13.34 22.45
C ARG A 188 12.16 -11.95 22.33
N THR A 189 12.70 -11.18 21.39
CA THR A 189 12.13 -9.88 21.03
C THR A 189 10.76 -10.05 20.36
N PRO A 190 9.90 -9.01 20.38
CA PRO A 190 8.62 -9.04 19.67
C PRO A 190 8.70 -9.47 18.20
N ALA A 191 9.73 -9.01 17.47
CA ALA A 191 9.95 -9.41 16.09
C ALA A 191 10.35 -10.89 15.95
N GLU A 192 11.17 -11.42 16.87
CA GLU A 192 11.53 -12.85 16.90
C GLU A 192 10.33 -13.73 17.27
N LYS A 193 9.49 -13.29 18.20
CA LYS A 193 8.23 -13.99 18.51
C LYS A 193 7.32 -14.04 17.31
N ALA A 194 7.14 -12.91 16.60
CA ALA A 194 6.33 -12.84 15.42
C ALA A 194 6.85 -13.75 14.28
N ARG A 195 8.18 -13.78 14.05
CA ARG A 195 8.79 -14.69 13.06
C ARG A 195 8.62 -16.16 13.40
N ALA A 196 8.64 -16.50 14.68
CA ALA A 196 8.46 -17.88 15.14
C ALA A 196 7.01 -18.37 15.07
N MET A 197 6.04 -17.49 14.79
CA MET A 197 4.64 -17.84 14.60
C MET A 197 4.39 -18.30 13.17
N GLY A 198 3.56 -19.30 13.02
CA GLY A 198 3.22 -19.88 11.73
C GLY A 198 4.27 -20.86 11.18
N ARG A 199 4.05 -21.39 10.00
CA ARG A 199 4.98 -22.29 9.30
C ARG A 199 5.91 -21.46 8.41
N ASP A 200 7.20 -21.84 8.33
CA ASP A 200 8.19 -21.20 7.46
C ASP A 200 7.88 -21.36 5.96
N GLU A 201 7.01 -22.32 5.61
CA GLU A 201 6.60 -22.65 4.26
C GLU A 201 5.71 -21.55 3.59
N HIS A 202 5.36 -20.48 4.28
CA HIS A 202 4.45 -19.45 3.80
C HIS A 202 5.14 -18.14 3.40
N ALA A 203 6.29 -18.20 2.73
CA ALA A 203 6.86 -17.03 2.07
C ALA A 203 6.19 -16.83 0.69
N ASP A 204 4.91 -16.45 0.71
CA ASP A 204 4.07 -16.32 -0.48
C ASP A 204 4.21 -14.98 -1.19
N LEU A 205 4.64 -13.91 -0.50
CA LEU A 205 4.93 -12.64 -1.14
C LEU A 205 6.28 -12.67 -1.87
N ARG A 206 6.25 -12.42 -3.18
CA ARG A 206 7.42 -12.35 -4.06
C ARG A 206 7.57 -10.96 -4.66
N PRO A 207 8.09 -9.97 -3.90
CA PRO A 207 8.28 -8.63 -4.42
C PRO A 207 9.33 -8.65 -5.53
N ALA A 208 8.96 -8.20 -6.74
CA ALA A 208 9.87 -8.08 -7.86
C ALA A 208 10.40 -6.64 -7.98
N PRO A 209 11.72 -6.42 -7.93
CA PRO A 209 12.31 -5.08 -8.09
C PRO A 209 11.98 -4.41 -9.44
N SER A 210 11.70 -5.24 -10.47
CA SER A 210 11.33 -4.77 -11.81
C SER A 210 9.91 -4.21 -11.92
N GLN A 211 9.08 -4.36 -10.90
CA GLN A 211 7.70 -3.88 -10.88
C GLN A 211 7.57 -2.45 -10.32
N GLN A 212 8.65 -1.71 -10.18
CA GLN A 212 8.57 -0.30 -9.82
C GLN A 212 7.86 0.47 -10.94
N GLN A 213 6.57 0.63 -10.77
CA GLN A 213 5.75 1.47 -11.64
C GLN A 213 6.02 2.94 -11.32
N ALA A 214 5.75 3.82 -12.29
CA ALA A 214 5.79 5.25 -12.01
C ALA A 214 4.84 5.59 -10.85
N PRO A 215 5.18 6.52 -9.94
CA PRO A 215 4.35 6.86 -8.76
C PRO A 215 2.89 7.18 -9.10
N GLU A 216 2.64 7.71 -10.29
CA GLU A 216 1.28 8.02 -10.79
C GLU A 216 0.49 6.74 -11.11
N GLN A 217 1.16 5.73 -11.69
CA GLN A 217 0.56 4.42 -12.00
C GLN A 217 0.28 3.65 -10.71
N GLU A 218 1.18 3.72 -9.74
CA GLU A 218 1.00 3.13 -8.41
C GLU A 218 -0.21 3.74 -7.68
N ALA A 219 -0.31 5.07 -7.67
CA ALA A 219 -1.44 5.78 -7.10
C ALA A 219 -2.76 5.43 -7.80
N GLN A 220 -2.73 5.29 -9.11
CA GLN A 220 -3.89 4.88 -9.90
C GLN A 220 -4.32 3.45 -9.56
N ALA A 221 -3.38 2.50 -9.53
CA ALA A 221 -3.66 1.12 -9.17
C ALA A 221 -4.21 0.99 -7.73
N ALA A 222 -3.68 1.78 -6.78
CA ALA A 222 -4.20 1.81 -5.41
C ALA A 222 -5.67 2.30 -5.36
N ARG A 223 -6.01 3.34 -6.14
CA ARG A 223 -7.40 3.82 -6.25
C ARG A 223 -8.32 2.75 -6.83
N GLU A 224 -7.90 2.12 -7.91
CA GLU A 224 -8.68 1.07 -8.58
C GLU A 224 -8.96 -0.10 -7.65
N TRP A 225 -7.96 -0.58 -6.91
CA TRP A 225 -8.17 -1.65 -5.95
C TRP A 225 -9.06 -1.22 -4.78
N ALA A 226 -8.87 -0.04 -4.21
CA ALA A 226 -9.74 0.48 -3.16
C ALA A 226 -11.20 0.60 -3.64
N GLU A 227 -11.43 1.05 -4.89
CA GLU A 227 -12.76 1.10 -5.47
C GLU A 227 -13.36 -0.30 -5.71
N ARG A 228 -12.56 -1.27 -6.21
CA ARG A 228 -13.00 -2.66 -6.41
C ARG A 228 -13.43 -3.29 -5.10
N ILE A 229 -12.62 -3.14 -4.05
CA ILE A 229 -12.95 -3.64 -2.70
C ILE A 229 -14.23 -2.98 -2.19
N THR A 230 -14.35 -1.66 -2.30
CA THR A 230 -15.53 -0.92 -1.84
C THR A 230 -16.79 -1.33 -2.59
N ARG A 231 -16.72 -1.53 -3.90
CA ARG A 231 -17.84 -1.99 -4.73
C ARG A 231 -18.23 -3.43 -4.40
N ALA A 232 -17.23 -4.30 -4.22
CA ALA A 232 -17.45 -5.69 -3.82
C ALA A 232 -18.17 -5.74 -2.47
N HIS A 233 -17.74 -4.93 -1.50
CA HIS A 233 -18.38 -4.80 -0.21
C HIS A 233 -19.85 -4.37 -0.29
N ALA A 234 -20.20 -3.44 -1.16
CA ALA A 234 -21.56 -2.93 -1.29
C ALA A 234 -22.59 -4.02 -1.71
N GLY A 235 -22.11 -5.13 -2.30
CA GLY A 235 -22.94 -6.27 -2.71
C GLY A 235 -23.23 -7.30 -1.61
N ASP A 236 -22.46 -7.33 -0.53
CA ASP A 236 -22.49 -8.43 0.46
C ASP A 236 -23.42 -8.20 1.68
N GLY A 237 -24.00 -7.03 1.84
CA GLY A 237 -24.87 -6.74 2.99
C GLY A 237 -24.15 -6.64 4.34
N ALA A 238 -24.84 -6.99 5.44
CA ALA A 238 -24.37 -6.74 6.81
C ALA A 238 -23.18 -7.62 7.28
N HIS A 239 -22.91 -8.72 6.60
CA HIS A 239 -21.88 -9.70 6.97
C HIS A 239 -20.62 -9.62 6.10
N SER A 240 -20.40 -8.53 5.40
CA SER A 240 -19.25 -8.40 4.55
C SER A 240 -17.94 -8.38 5.34
N MET A 241 -17.09 -9.34 5.06
CA MET A 241 -15.72 -9.46 5.49
C MET A 241 -14.89 -8.20 5.20
N LEU A 242 -15.12 -7.56 4.06
CA LEU A 242 -14.39 -6.38 3.60
C LEU A 242 -14.65 -5.14 4.47
N ARG A 243 -15.72 -5.14 5.27
CA ARG A 243 -16.03 -4.06 6.20
C ARG A 243 -15.01 -3.95 7.34
N THR A 244 -14.38 -5.06 7.71
CA THR A 244 -13.35 -5.10 8.75
C THR A 244 -11.97 -4.71 8.24
N LEU A 245 -11.74 -4.70 6.93
CA LEU A 245 -10.45 -4.35 6.31
C LEU A 245 -10.17 -2.84 6.20
N ILE A 246 -10.97 -1.97 6.82
CA ILE A 246 -10.88 -0.51 6.64
C ILE A 246 -9.48 0.05 6.96
N ALA A 247 -8.81 -0.50 7.96
CA ALA A 247 -7.47 -0.03 8.34
C ALA A 247 -6.43 -0.35 7.27
N ASP A 248 -6.51 -1.53 6.66
CA ASP A 248 -5.52 -2.04 5.72
C ASP A 248 -5.86 -1.77 4.24
N LEU A 249 -6.95 -1.07 3.96
CA LEU A 249 -7.29 -0.67 2.59
C LEU A 249 -6.14 0.11 1.93
N PRO A 250 -5.85 -0.14 0.64
CA PRO A 250 -4.85 0.61 -0.10
C PRO A 250 -5.15 2.11 -0.04
N ARG A 251 -4.32 2.85 0.66
CA ARG A 251 -4.45 4.30 0.74
C ARG A 251 -3.72 4.93 -0.42
N VAL A 252 -4.40 5.83 -1.11
CA VAL A 252 -3.75 6.66 -2.12
C VAL A 252 -2.84 7.63 -1.40
N ARG A 253 -1.57 7.30 -1.32
CA ARG A 253 -0.56 8.30 -0.96
C ARG A 253 -0.34 9.12 -2.21
N THR A 254 -0.78 10.37 -2.20
CA THR A 254 -0.41 11.31 -3.27
C THR A 254 1.11 11.38 -3.30
N PRO A 255 1.78 11.01 -4.39
CA PRO A 255 3.22 11.08 -4.46
C PRO A 255 3.69 12.49 -4.08
N TRP A 256 4.75 12.59 -3.28
CA TRP A 256 5.27 13.89 -2.83
C TRP A 256 5.61 14.80 -4.00
N GLU A 257 6.00 14.22 -5.15
CA GLU A 257 6.26 14.93 -6.39
C GLU A 257 5.01 15.67 -6.89
N GLN A 258 3.87 15.02 -6.83
CA GLN A 258 2.60 15.64 -7.25
C GLN A 258 2.16 16.75 -6.28
N VAL A 259 2.37 16.55 -4.98
CA VAL A 259 2.12 17.58 -3.96
C VAL A 259 3.04 18.77 -4.21
N LEU A 260 4.34 18.51 -4.42
CA LEU A 260 5.34 19.53 -4.70
C LEU A 260 4.99 20.30 -5.98
N ARG A 261 4.70 19.61 -7.09
CA ARG A 261 4.30 20.23 -8.36
C ARG A 261 3.07 21.10 -8.19
N THR A 262 2.07 20.63 -7.44
CA THR A 262 0.84 21.40 -7.21
C THR A 262 1.10 22.63 -6.36
N GLN A 263 1.89 22.53 -5.30
CA GLN A 263 2.26 23.66 -4.46
C GLN A 263 3.09 24.69 -5.22
N LEU A 264 4.09 24.24 -5.98
CA LEU A 264 4.91 25.13 -6.80
C LEU A 264 4.10 25.80 -7.91
N ALA A 265 3.22 25.08 -8.60
CA ALA A 265 2.33 25.67 -9.60
C ALA A 265 1.47 26.78 -9.00
N ARG A 266 0.91 26.57 -7.80
CA ARG A 266 0.12 27.59 -7.09
C ARG A 266 0.97 28.79 -6.66
N SER A 267 2.18 28.55 -6.16
CA SER A 267 3.09 29.59 -5.66
C SER A 267 3.73 30.41 -6.78
N LEU A 268 3.99 29.76 -7.93
CA LEU A 268 4.68 30.38 -9.07
C LEU A 268 3.71 30.94 -10.13
N THR A 269 2.41 30.63 -10.03
CA THR A 269 1.42 31.23 -10.92
C THR A 269 1.28 32.72 -10.60
N PRO A 270 1.51 33.63 -11.58
CA PRO A 270 1.36 35.04 -11.37
C PRO A 270 -0.07 35.37 -10.89
N GLN A 271 -0.23 35.88 -9.69
CA GLN A 271 -1.53 36.32 -9.22
C GLN A 271 -1.87 37.65 -9.87
N PRO A 272 -3.12 37.82 -10.32
CA PRO A 272 -3.55 39.09 -10.84
C PRO A 272 -3.51 40.16 -9.74
N ASP A 273 -2.81 41.25 -10.01
CA ASP A 273 -2.67 42.38 -9.08
C ASP A 273 -3.31 43.64 -9.66
N LEU A 274 -3.63 44.58 -8.79
CA LEU A 274 -4.19 45.88 -9.20
C LEU A 274 -3.15 46.68 -10.00
N SER A 275 -3.53 47.03 -11.21
CA SER A 275 -2.67 47.83 -12.11
C SER A 275 -3.14 49.27 -12.17
N TRP A 276 -2.39 50.17 -11.57
CA TRP A 276 -2.68 51.60 -11.62
C TRP A 276 -2.35 52.22 -13.01
N SER A 277 -1.64 51.50 -13.88
CA SER A 277 -1.36 51.94 -15.25
C SER A 277 -2.44 51.51 -16.27
N ARG A 278 -3.34 50.66 -15.86
CA ARG A 278 -4.46 50.18 -16.73
C ARG A 278 -5.80 50.46 -16.04
N PRO A 279 -6.70 51.16 -16.70
CA PRO A 279 -8.07 51.38 -16.17
C PRO A 279 -8.88 50.09 -16.17
N SER A 280 -9.79 49.95 -15.22
CA SER A 280 -10.77 48.85 -15.22
C SER A 280 -11.71 48.93 -16.43
N ARG A 281 -12.25 47.78 -16.85
CA ARG A 281 -13.27 47.75 -17.91
C ARG A 281 -14.52 48.57 -17.54
N SER A 282 -14.89 48.57 -16.25
CA SER A 282 -16.01 49.35 -15.73
C SER A 282 -15.73 50.84 -15.87
N TYR A 283 -14.52 51.29 -15.52
CA TYR A 283 -14.11 52.68 -15.70
C TYR A 283 -14.19 53.12 -17.15
N LEU A 284 -13.66 52.32 -18.08
CA LEU A 284 -13.71 52.62 -19.51
C LEU A 284 -15.14 52.67 -20.07
N ALA A 285 -15.99 51.76 -19.64
CA ALA A 285 -17.37 51.68 -20.10
C ALA A 285 -18.23 52.88 -19.62
N ASN A 286 -17.87 53.44 -18.48
CA ASN A 286 -18.60 54.55 -17.86
C ASN A 286 -18.01 55.94 -18.25
N GLN A 287 -16.83 56.00 -18.86
CA GLN A 287 -16.14 57.23 -19.22
C GLN A 287 -16.97 58.10 -20.19
N GLY A 288 -17.74 57.46 -21.11
CA GLY A 288 -18.59 58.15 -22.08
C GLY A 288 -20.03 58.42 -21.61
N ARG A 289 -20.42 57.99 -20.42
CA ARG A 289 -21.80 58.09 -19.93
C ARG A 289 -22.04 59.27 -18.99
N ILE A 290 -20.99 59.97 -18.55
CA ILE A 290 -21.07 61.02 -17.60
C ILE A 290 -20.87 62.38 -18.28
N GLY A 291 -21.80 63.31 -18.06
CA GLY A 291 -21.73 64.66 -18.63
C GLY A 291 -20.52 65.46 -18.15
N ALA A 292 -20.21 66.54 -18.89
CA ALA A 292 -18.98 67.32 -18.84
C ALA A 292 -18.54 67.85 -17.42
N HIS A 293 -19.37 67.70 -16.42
CA HIS A 293 -19.09 68.27 -15.07
C HIS A 293 -18.80 67.29 -13.96
N ARG A 294 -18.76 65.95 -14.26
CA ARG A 294 -18.54 64.93 -13.23
C ARG A 294 -17.33 64.08 -13.62
N ARG A 295 -16.25 64.22 -12.86
CA ARG A 295 -15.06 63.39 -13.02
C ARG A 295 -15.28 62.07 -12.28
N LEU A 296 -15.15 60.94 -12.99
CA LEU A 296 -15.06 59.62 -12.38
C LEU A 296 -13.71 59.46 -11.69
N PRO A 297 -13.66 58.96 -10.45
CA PRO A 297 -12.40 58.55 -9.86
C PRO A 297 -11.83 57.41 -10.67
N PHE A 298 -10.49 57.43 -10.87
CA PHE A 298 -9.81 56.36 -11.62
C PHE A 298 -9.99 55.03 -10.88
N GLU A 299 -10.47 54.04 -11.59
CA GLU A 299 -10.56 52.66 -11.14
C GLU A 299 -9.43 51.85 -11.75
N PRO A 300 -8.49 51.28 -10.93
CA PRO A 300 -7.41 50.48 -11.43
C PRO A 300 -7.93 49.16 -12.03
N GLY A 301 -7.35 48.71 -13.12
CA GLY A 301 -7.63 47.41 -13.75
C GLY A 301 -6.79 46.32 -13.09
N ILE A 302 -6.99 45.11 -13.58
CA ILE A 302 -6.22 43.93 -13.16
C ILE A 302 -5.13 43.66 -14.19
N GLY A 303 -3.90 43.47 -13.74
CA GLY A 303 -2.76 43.11 -14.56
C GLY A 303 -1.94 41.96 -13.97
N PRO A 304 -1.13 41.26 -14.74
CA PRO A 304 -0.21 40.25 -14.20
C PRO A 304 0.84 40.91 -13.34
N THR A 305 1.19 40.27 -12.23
CA THR A 305 2.30 40.71 -11.35
C THR A 305 3.60 40.69 -12.15
N LYS A 306 4.39 41.76 -12.10
CA LYS A 306 5.66 41.88 -12.83
C LYS A 306 6.82 41.13 -12.18
N ALA A 307 6.67 40.62 -10.97
CA ALA A 307 7.73 39.89 -10.28
C ALA A 307 7.86 38.47 -10.85
N ALA A 308 9.00 38.16 -11.44
CA ALA A 308 9.35 36.80 -11.78
C ALA A 308 9.56 35.99 -10.50
N PRO A 309 8.81 34.88 -10.32
CA PRO A 309 9.01 34.05 -9.15
C PRO A 309 10.41 33.43 -9.16
N ARG A 310 11.05 33.38 -7.98
CA ARG A 310 12.37 32.76 -7.81
C ARG A 310 12.19 31.49 -7.00
N LEU A 311 12.62 30.35 -7.55
CA LEU A 311 12.68 29.07 -6.85
C LEU A 311 14.13 28.81 -6.44
N VAL A 312 14.35 28.60 -5.16
CA VAL A 312 15.63 28.15 -4.61
C VAL A 312 15.46 26.71 -4.17
N VAL A 313 16.23 25.79 -4.73
CA VAL A 313 16.22 24.38 -4.37
C VAL A 313 17.46 24.09 -3.53
N ILE A 314 17.27 23.59 -2.32
CA ILE A 314 18.33 23.12 -1.45
C ILE A 314 18.24 21.59 -1.40
N VAL A 315 19.31 20.92 -1.81
CA VAL A 315 19.41 19.46 -1.83
C VAL A 315 20.36 19.04 -0.71
N ASP A 316 19.85 18.16 0.17
CA ASP A 316 20.68 17.50 1.17
C ASP A 316 21.45 16.35 0.49
N VAL A 317 22.78 16.35 0.66
CA VAL A 317 23.70 15.31 0.13
C VAL A 317 24.33 14.49 1.26
N SER A 318 23.64 14.38 2.40
CA SER A 318 24.09 13.55 3.50
C SER A 318 24.20 12.08 3.08
N GLY A 319 25.08 11.32 3.75
CA GLY A 319 25.34 9.91 3.42
C GLY A 319 24.18 8.94 3.62
N SER A 320 23.03 9.44 4.10
CA SER A 320 21.77 8.68 4.20
C SER A 320 20.93 8.71 2.92
N ILE A 321 21.30 9.54 1.94
CA ILE A 321 20.63 9.67 0.65
C ILE A 321 21.35 8.81 -0.38
N ASP A 322 20.66 7.80 -0.90
CA ASP A 322 21.20 6.94 -1.94
C ASP A 322 21.16 7.59 -3.33
N GLU A 323 21.90 7.02 -4.26
CA GLU A 323 22.02 7.53 -5.63
C GLU A 323 20.67 7.50 -6.37
N ALA A 324 19.83 6.50 -6.11
CA ALA A 324 18.51 6.36 -6.73
C ALA A 324 17.55 7.48 -6.29
N LEU A 325 17.61 7.87 -5.03
CA LEU A 325 16.82 8.97 -4.50
C LEU A 325 17.31 10.32 -5.06
N MET A 326 18.63 10.50 -5.19
CA MET A 326 19.22 11.69 -5.82
C MET A 326 18.83 11.83 -7.29
N GLU A 327 18.84 10.72 -8.04
CA GLU A 327 18.38 10.71 -9.43
C GLU A 327 16.90 11.08 -9.54
N ARG A 328 16.07 10.60 -8.62
CA ARG A 328 14.65 10.94 -8.55
C ARG A 328 14.43 12.42 -8.27
N PHE A 329 15.18 13.02 -7.35
CA PHE A 329 15.16 14.46 -7.11
C PHE A 329 15.58 15.26 -8.34
N ALA A 330 16.67 14.87 -9.00
CA ALA A 330 17.15 15.53 -10.20
C ALA A 330 16.12 15.52 -11.34
N ARG A 331 15.48 14.38 -11.59
CA ARG A 331 14.40 14.26 -12.58
C ARG A 331 13.22 15.17 -12.24
N GLU A 332 12.85 15.26 -10.97
CA GLU A 332 11.72 16.10 -10.55
C GLU A 332 12.04 17.60 -10.70
N ILE A 333 13.25 18.03 -10.33
CA ILE A 333 13.72 19.39 -10.54
C ILE A 333 13.69 19.76 -12.03
N GLU A 334 14.17 18.85 -12.88
CA GLU A 334 14.14 19.05 -14.34
C GLU A 334 12.71 19.16 -14.88
N ALA A 335 11.80 18.30 -14.42
CA ALA A 335 10.39 18.34 -14.82
C ALA A 335 9.70 19.65 -14.40
N ILE A 336 10.00 20.16 -13.20
CA ILE A 336 9.49 21.44 -12.71
C ILE A 336 10.04 22.59 -13.55
N THR A 337 11.35 22.59 -13.82
CA THR A 337 12.02 23.65 -14.58
C THR A 337 11.49 23.76 -16.01
N ARG A 338 11.26 22.62 -16.67
CA ARG A 338 10.67 22.58 -18.02
C ARG A 338 9.25 23.14 -18.11
N ARG A 339 8.48 23.09 -17.00
CA ARG A 339 7.10 23.62 -16.96
C ARG A 339 7.04 25.11 -16.64
N LEU A 340 8.11 25.69 -16.10
CA LEU A 340 8.18 27.10 -15.72
C LEU A 340 8.71 27.99 -16.85
N HIS A 341 9.24 27.39 -17.92
CA HIS A 341 9.61 28.03 -19.18
C HIS A 341 8.49 27.90 -20.22
#